data_34af65f76191be6aaaf622dc8dd54743
#
_entry.id   34af65f76191be6aaaf622dc8dd54743
#
_cell.length_a   1.000
_cell.length_b   1.000
_cell.length_c   1.000
_cell.angle_alpha   90.00
_cell.angle_beta   90.00
_cell.angle_gamma   90.00
#
_symmetry.space_group_name_H-M   'P 1'
#
loop_
_entity.id
_entity.type
_entity.pdbx_description
1 polymer ?
#
loop_
_entity_poly.entity_id
_entity_poly.type
_entity_poly.pdbx_seq_one_letter_code
_entity_poly.pdbx_strand_id
1 'polypeptide(L)'
;MKKVLIPLLLILLIYIIYKTNDNNLIDYMVIGDSISNGLNSYGNKTYGYNDYIKSYLDNNNMLHKYNDYFIKDKYSIKELISDIDNNKEIIHNDKKYNIRKELREADILTISIGMDELVKILNNDNINKNIDDMVKNMDILLKKITSLSKSKVILIGYYNPNNKYTKETDRFFSYISDKYNSICKKYHVEYIDIYNIIKKNNNYLPNKLDYHLTSNGYLQIAKEVINKSNL
;
A
#
# COMPACT_ATOMS: atom_id res chain seq x y z
N MET A 1 43.18 38.38 -8.68
CA MET A 1 41.77 38.02 -8.35
C MET A 1 41.15 37.01 -9.29
N LYS A 2 41.37 36.98 -10.61
CA LYS A 2 40.78 35.99 -11.56
C LYS A 2 41.17 34.53 -11.32
N LYS A 3 42.37 34.24 -10.75
CA LYS A 3 42.89 32.88 -10.55
C LYS A 3 42.26 32.09 -9.40
N VAL A 4 41.52 32.76 -8.48
CA VAL A 4 40.86 32.12 -7.34
C VAL A 4 39.37 31.88 -7.63
N LEU A 5 38.77 32.64 -8.55
CA LEU A 5 37.34 32.57 -8.90
C LEU A 5 36.98 31.26 -9.62
N ILE A 6 37.87 30.73 -10.46
CA ILE A 6 37.62 29.52 -11.23
C ILE A 6 37.52 28.27 -10.36
N PRO A 7 38.41 27.99 -9.39
CA PRO A 7 38.25 26.84 -8.49
C PRO A 7 37.03 26.96 -7.58
N LEU A 8 36.64 28.19 -7.16
CA LEU A 8 35.43 28.40 -6.35
C LEU A 8 34.15 28.11 -7.14
N LEU A 9 34.11 28.51 -8.42
CA LEU A 9 33.02 28.19 -9.34
C LEU A 9 32.89 26.68 -9.61
N LEU A 10 34.03 26.01 -9.77
CA LEU A 10 34.07 24.53 -9.95
C LEU A 10 33.56 23.80 -8.69
N ILE A 11 33.96 24.24 -7.50
CA ILE A 11 33.47 23.67 -6.23
C ILE A 11 31.99 23.91 -6.07
N LEU A 12 31.51 25.10 -6.42
CA LEU A 12 30.07 25.43 -6.38
C LEU A 12 29.29 24.60 -7.40
N LEU A 13 29.82 24.40 -8.59
CA LEU A 13 29.22 23.56 -9.63
C LEU A 13 29.15 22.09 -9.20
N ILE A 14 30.25 21.57 -8.64
CA ILE A 14 30.29 20.22 -8.06
C ILE A 14 29.30 20.08 -6.91
N TYR A 15 29.21 21.09 -6.03
CA TYR A 15 28.24 21.11 -4.94
C TYR A 15 26.79 21.16 -5.45
N ILE A 16 26.53 21.97 -6.50
CA ILE A 16 25.20 22.03 -7.16
C ILE A 16 24.88 20.68 -7.82
N ILE A 17 25.83 20.10 -8.57
CA ILE A 17 25.66 18.77 -9.18
C ILE A 17 25.47 17.69 -8.11
N TYR A 18 26.20 17.74 -7.02
CA TYR A 18 26.03 16.82 -5.89
C TYR A 18 24.67 16.99 -5.24
N LYS A 19 24.23 18.23 -5.02
CA LYS A 19 22.91 18.54 -4.44
C LYS A 19 21.73 18.29 -5.39
N THR A 20 21.94 18.37 -6.70
CA THR A 20 20.93 17.99 -7.71
C THR A 20 20.91 16.49 -8.00
N ASN A 21 22.02 15.78 -7.71
CA ASN A 21 22.11 14.32 -7.72
C ASN A 21 21.78 13.66 -6.36
N ASP A 22 21.41 14.43 -5.35
CA ASP A 22 20.63 13.92 -4.24
C ASP A 22 19.25 13.56 -4.81
N ASN A 23 19.22 12.50 -5.63
CA ASN A 23 18.00 11.77 -5.90
C ASN A 23 17.42 11.49 -4.51
N ASN A 24 16.24 12.03 -4.23
CA ASN A 24 15.52 11.74 -3.01
C ASN A 24 15.28 10.24 -3.00
N LEU A 25 16.25 9.49 -2.46
CA LEU A 25 16.17 8.05 -2.32
C LEU A 25 15.01 7.76 -1.38
N ILE A 26 14.17 6.81 -1.75
CA ILE A 26 12.88 6.54 -1.15
C ILE A 26 12.99 5.35 -0.20
N ASP A 27 12.59 5.56 1.04
CA ASP A 27 12.32 4.50 1.99
C ASP A 27 10.87 4.02 1.78
N TYR A 28 10.72 2.89 1.08
CA TYR A 28 9.41 2.31 0.76
C TYR A 28 9.01 1.25 1.78
N MET A 29 7.87 1.48 2.45
CA MET A 29 7.29 0.56 3.41
C MET A 29 5.96 0.00 2.93
N VAL A 30 5.71 -1.25 3.23
CA VAL A 30 4.45 -1.97 2.95
C VAL A 30 3.88 -2.52 4.25
N ILE A 31 2.59 -2.30 4.46
CA ILE A 31 1.84 -2.96 5.54
C ILE A 31 0.60 -3.59 4.92
N GLY A 32 0.25 -4.79 5.37
CA GLY A 32 -1.00 -5.37 4.94
C GLY A 32 -1.15 -6.87 5.12
N ASP A 33 -2.16 -7.40 4.45
CA ASP A 33 -2.56 -8.80 4.49
C ASP A 33 -1.96 -9.64 3.33
N SER A 34 -2.59 -10.75 3.00
CA SER A 34 -2.17 -11.67 1.95
C SER A 34 -2.09 -11.03 0.55
N ILE A 35 -2.87 -9.96 0.31
CA ILE A 35 -2.80 -9.19 -0.95
C ILE A 35 -1.45 -8.47 -1.05
N SER A 36 -0.99 -7.88 0.07
CA SER A 36 0.36 -7.30 0.16
C SER A 36 1.45 -8.37 0.12
N ASN A 37 1.18 -9.59 0.60
CA ASN A 37 2.13 -10.71 0.52
C ASN A 37 2.30 -11.28 -0.90
N GLY A 38 1.42 -10.91 -1.83
CA GLY A 38 1.46 -11.41 -3.21
C GLY A 38 1.05 -12.90 -3.32
N LEU A 39 0.14 -13.37 -2.45
CA LEU A 39 -0.41 -14.72 -2.60
C LEU A 39 -1.25 -14.80 -3.86
N ASN A 40 -1.12 -15.90 -4.60
CA ASN A 40 -1.99 -16.21 -5.73
C ASN A 40 -3.14 -17.13 -5.31
N SER A 41 -4.07 -17.33 -6.22
CA SER A 41 -5.27 -18.17 -6.02
C SER A 41 -5.00 -19.68 -5.82
N TYR A 42 -3.75 -20.08 -5.73
CA TYR A 42 -3.31 -21.46 -5.40
C TYR A 42 -2.52 -21.50 -4.09
N GLY A 43 -2.50 -20.39 -3.32
CA GLY A 43 -1.81 -20.28 -2.04
C GLY A 43 -0.29 -20.14 -2.15
N ASN A 44 0.25 -19.93 -3.35
CA ASN A 44 1.68 -19.73 -3.55
C ASN A 44 2.02 -18.24 -3.51
N LYS A 45 3.14 -17.90 -2.89
CA LYS A 45 3.71 -16.56 -2.99
C LYS A 45 4.19 -16.33 -4.43
N THR A 46 3.74 -15.23 -5.01
CA THR A 46 4.13 -14.76 -6.34
C THR A 46 4.61 -13.32 -6.27
N TYR A 47 4.77 -12.68 -7.40
CA TYR A 47 5.12 -11.26 -7.47
C TYR A 47 3.88 -10.42 -7.12
N GLY A 48 3.90 -9.79 -5.94
CA GLY A 48 2.84 -8.91 -5.44
C GLY A 48 2.92 -7.51 -6.04
N TYR A 49 1.91 -6.67 -5.80
CA TYR A 49 1.93 -5.29 -6.29
C TYR A 49 3.11 -4.48 -5.74
N ASN A 50 3.47 -4.72 -4.50
CA ASN A 50 4.60 -4.09 -3.81
C ASN A 50 5.95 -4.51 -4.41
N ASP A 51 6.10 -5.75 -4.88
CA ASP A 51 7.31 -6.20 -5.56
C ASP A 51 7.51 -5.47 -6.90
N TYR A 52 6.41 -5.20 -7.64
CA TYR A 52 6.46 -4.40 -8.86
C TYR A 52 6.82 -2.94 -8.58
N ILE A 53 6.28 -2.33 -7.52
CA ILE A 53 6.61 -0.96 -7.11
C ILE A 53 8.07 -0.89 -6.66
N LYS A 54 8.52 -1.85 -5.82
CA LYS A 54 9.92 -1.98 -5.42
C LYS A 54 10.84 -2.04 -6.65
N SER A 55 10.52 -2.94 -7.59
CA SER A 55 11.33 -3.10 -8.81
C SER A 55 11.33 -1.83 -9.67
N TYR A 56 10.21 -1.11 -9.72
CA TYR A 56 10.15 0.17 -10.42
C TYR A 56 11.08 1.22 -9.78
N LEU A 57 11.03 1.36 -8.46
CA LEU A 57 11.87 2.29 -7.71
C LEU A 57 13.38 1.93 -7.84
N ASP A 58 13.70 0.64 -7.75
CA ASP A 58 15.05 0.12 -7.88
C ASP A 58 15.62 0.35 -9.29
N ASN A 59 14.89 0.00 -10.32
CA ASN A 59 15.28 0.19 -11.72
C ASN A 59 15.47 1.66 -12.12
N ASN A 60 14.82 2.59 -11.40
CA ASN A 60 14.97 4.03 -11.61
C ASN A 60 15.99 4.66 -10.64
N ASN A 61 16.75 3.86 -9.88
CA ASN A 61 17.72 4.31 -8.87
C ASN A 61 17.09 5.25 -7.82
N MET A 62 15.83 5.00 -7.46
CA MET A 62 15.08 5.79 -6.48
C MET A 62 14.95 5.07 -5.13
N LEU A 63 15.17 3.76 -5.06
CA LEU A 63 15.00 2.97 -3.85
C LEU A 63 16.22 3.09 -2.93
N HIS A 64 16.00 3.52 -1.68
CA HIS A 64 16.99 3.47 -0.60
C HIS A 64 16.79 2.24 0.28
N LYS A 65 15.57 2.09 0.82
CA LYS A 65 15.20 1.00 1.73
C LYS A 65 13.85 0.42 1.35
N TYR A 66 13.72 -0.89 1.44
CA TYR A 66 12.44 -1.59 1.32
C TYR A 66 12.12 -2.32 2.61
N ASN A 67 10.91 -2.12 3.12
CA ASN A 67 10.43 -2.74 4.35
C ASN A 67 9.03 -3.34 4.14
N ASP A 68 8.96 -4.68 4.12
CA ASP A 68 7.74 -5.48 4.03
C ASP A 68 7.53 -6.38 5.27
N TYR A 69 8.23 -6.07 6.36
CA TYR A 69 8.23 -6.92 7.57
C TYR A 69 6.89 -6.93 8.31
N PHE A 70 6.03 -5.94 8.07
CA PHE A 70 4.71 -5.84 8.70
C PHE A 70 3.57 -6.30 7.76
N ILE A 71 3.87 -7.28 6.93
CA ILE A 71 2.88 -8.04 6.15
C ILE A 71 2.58 -9.34 6.90
N LYS A 72 1.28 -9.65 7.03
CA LYS A 72 0.84 -10.89 7.70
C LYS A 72 -0.43 -11.40 7.03
N ASP A 73 -0.44 -12.67 6.62
CA ASP A 73 -1.65 -13.30 6.08
C ASP A 73 -2.81 -13.22 7.07
N LYS A 74 -4.00 -12.90 6.56
CA LYS A 74 -5.22 -12.68 7.35
C LYS A 74 -5.11 -11.56 8.38
N TYR A 75 -4.22 -10.61 8.17
CA TYR A 75 -4.06 -9.45 9.05
C TYR A 75 -5.32 -8.61 9.04
N SER A 76 -5.96 -8.45 10.19
CA SER A 76 -7.15 -7.64 10.32
C SER A 76 -6.81 -6.17 10.61
N ILE A 77 -7.73 -5.26 10.26
CA ILE A 77 -7.59 -3.83 10.55
C ILE A 77 -7.43 -3.60 12.06
N LYS A 78 -8.22 -4.29 12.88
CA LYS A 78 -8.15 -4.19 14.35
C LYS A 78 -6.82 -4.68 14.90
N GLU A 79 -6.28 -5.77 14.35
CA GLU A 79 -5.00 -6.31 14.78
C GLU A 79 -3.85 -5.34 14.44
N LEU A 80 -3.86 -4.73 13.26
CA LEU A 80 -2.88 -3.71 12.90
C LEU A 80 -2.97 -2.48 13.82
N ILE A 81 -4.19 -2.03 14.17
CA ILE A 81 -4.39 -0.96 15.16
C ILE A 81 -3.73 -1.33 16.49
N SER A 82 -3.97 -2.55 16.98
CA SER A 82 -3.37 -3.06 18.22
C SER A 82 -1.85 -3.14 18.15
N ASP A 83 -1.30 -3.62 17.03
CA ASP A 83 0.14 -3.72 16.79
C ASP A 83 0.82 -2.34 16.79
N ILE A 84 0.16 -1.32 16.22
CA ILE A 84 0.61 0.06 16.29
C ILE A 84 0.55 0.58 17.73
N ASP A 85 -0.56 0.32 18.47
CA ASP A 85 -0.73 0.77 19.86
C ASP A 85 0.29 0.15 20.81
N ASN A 86 0.63 -1.09 20.60
CA ASN A 86 1.61 -1.83 21.39
C ASN A 86 3.05 -1.67 20.88
N ASN A 87 3.24 -0.87 19.83
CA ASN A 87 4.54 -0.63 19.21
C ASN A 87 5.28 -1.94 18.86
N LYS A 88 4.60 -2.81 18.13
CA LYS A 88 5.07 -4.16 17.81
C LYS A 88 6.49 -4.17 17.26
N GLU A 89 7.28 -5.10 17.76
CA GLU A 89 8.62 -5.41 17.26
C GLU A 89 8.60 -6.70 16.43
N ILE A 90 9.37 -6.71 15.36
CA ILE A 90 9.66 -7.89 14.55
C ILE A 90 11.18 -8.04 14.47
N ILE A 91 11.65 -9.28 14.54
CA ILE A 91 13.06 -9.62 14.34
C ILE A 91 13.20 -10.21 12.93
N HIS A 92 14.08 -9.62 12.14
CA HIS A 92 14.42 -10.11 10.82
C HIS A 92 15.94 -9.98 10.63
N ASN A 93 16.63 -11.09 10.28
CA ASN A 93 18.09 -11.15 10.15
C ASN A 93 18.81 -10.53 11.36
N ASP A 94 18.45 -10.95 12.57
CA ASP A 94 19.00 -10.51 13.85
C ASP A 94 18.85 -9.01 14.17
N LYS A 95 18.09 -8.28 13.34
CA LYS A 95 17.75 -6.88 13.57
C LYS A 95 16.32 -6.73 14.04
N LYS A 96 16.11 -5.80 14.98
CA LYS A 96 14.79 -5.45 15.49
C LYS A 96 14.20 -4.30 14.68
N TYR A 97 12.97 -4.49 14.24
CA TYR A 97 12.17 -3.50 13.53
C TYR A 97 10.94 -3.17 14.35
N ASN A 98 10.75 -1.90 14.62
CA ASN A 98 9.67 -1.40 15.46
C ASN A 98 8.66 -0.64 14.59
N ILE A 99 7.39 -1.05 14.61
CA ILE A 99 6.38 -0.55 13.68
C ILE A 99 6.25 0.98 13.70
N ARG A 100 6.28 1.62 14.87
CA ARG A 100 6.17 3.08 14.96
C ARG A 100 7.41 3.80 14.45
N LYS A 101 8.59 3.19 14.59
CA LYS A 101 9.83 3.72 14.05
C LYS A 101 9.81 3.64 12.53
N GLU A 102 9.49 2.48 11.99
CA GLU A 102 9.44 2.27 10.53
C GLU A 102 8.40 3.18 9.86
N LEU A 103 7.22 3.38 10.50
CA LEU A 103 6.21 4.33 10.03
C LEU A 103 6.73 5.78 9.98
N ARG A 104 7.59 6.19 10.91
CA ARG A 104 8.16 7.55 10.92
C ARG A 104 9.26 7.75 9.90
N GLU A 105 9.99 6.69 9.57
CA GLU A 105 11.15 6.73 8.68
C GLU A 105 10.77 6.54 7.21
N ALA A 106 9.61 5.96 6.91
CA ALA A 106 9.16 5.75 5.53
C ALA A 106 8.86 7.07 4.80
N ASP A 107 9.25 7.15 3.53
CA ASP A 107 8.86 8.22 2.60
C ASP A 107 7.56 7.86 1.89
N ILE A 108 7.37 6.58 1.56
CA ILE A 108 6.18 6.04 0.93
C ILE A 108 5.70 4.83 1.73
N LEU A 109 4.41 4.81 2.03
CA LEU A 109 3.73 3.70 2.68
C LEU A 109 2.54 3.24 1.84
N THR A 110 2.55 2.00 1.38
CA THR A 110 1.35 1.36 0.81
C THR A 110 0.69 0.45 1.82
N ILE A 111 -0.64 0.49 1.86
CA ILE A 111 -1.48 -0.30 2.76
C ILE A 111 -2.51 -1.05 1.95
N SER A 112 -2.54 -2.38 2.08
CA SER A 112 -3.63 -3.24 1.58
C SER A 112 -4.03 -4.18 2.71
N ILE A 113 -5.20 -3.96 3.31
CA ILE A 113 -5.63 -4.69 4.50
C ILE A 113 -7.14 -4.82 4.57
N GLY A 114 -7.63 -5.95 5.11
CA GLY A 114 -9.05 -6.17 5.38
C GLY A 114 -9.79 -6.93 4.28
N MET A 115 -9.11 -7.52 3.30
CA MET A 115 -9.78 -8.34 2.29
C MET A 115 -10.41 -9.59 2.92
N ASP A 116 -9.75 -10.27 3.85
CA ASP A 116 -10.34 -11.38 4.62
C ASP A 116 -11.58 -10.97 5.42
N GLU A 117 -11.57 -9.75 6.00
CA GLU A 117 -12.72 -9.20 6.72
C GLU A 117 -13.88 -8.96 5.75
N LEU A 118 -13.62 -8.38 4.58
CA LEU A 118 -14.61 -8.14 3.55
C LEU A 118 -15.22 -9.46 3.05
N VAL A 119 -14.41 -10.48 2.78
CA VAL A 119 -14.89 -11.81 2.37
C VAL A 119 -15.83 -12.41 3.43
N LYS A 120 -15.48 -12.32 4.71
CA LYS A 120 -16.33 -12.77 5.81
C LYS A 120 -17.64 -12.00 5.89
N ILE A 121 -17.61 -10.67 5.69
CA ILE A 121 -18.78 -9.81 5.69
C ILE A 121 -19.73 -10.18 4.55
N LEU A 122 -19.21 -10.41 3.34
CA LEU A 122 -20.01 -10.79 2.17
C LEU A 122 -20.72 -12.14 2.32
N ASN A 123 -20.22 -13.00 3.22
CA ASN A 123 -20.81 -14.31 3.53
C ASN A 123 -21.67 -14.28 4.81
N ASN A 124 -22.03 -13.10 5.34
CA ASN A 124 -22.79 -12.92 6.58
C ASN A 124 -24.11 -12.18 6.32
N ASP A 125 -25.14 -12.45 7.15
CA ASP A 125 -26.47 -11.83 7.01
C ASP A 125 -26.51 -10.33 7.40
N ASN A 126 -25.53 -9.84 8.19
CA ASN A 126 -25.49 -8.46 8.69
C ASN A 126 -24.47 -7.58 7.91
N ILE A 127 -24.51 -7.63 6.60
CA ILE A 127 -23.51 -6.99 5.71
C ILE A 127 -23.35 -5.50 6.04
N ASN A 128 -24.42 -4.72 6.11
CA ASN A 128 -24.35 -3.26 6.28
C ASN A 128 -23.67 -2.86 7.59
N LYS A 129 -24.08 -3.46 8.71
CA LYS A 129 -23.49 -3.16 10.03
C LYS A 129 -21.98 -3.51 10.05
N ASN A 130 -21.63 -4.64 9.49
CA ASN A 130 -20.24 -5.11 9.49
C ASN A 130 -19.34 -4.22 8.59
N ILE A 131 -19.89 -3.69 7.48
CA ILE A 131 -19.20 -2.71 6.64
C ILE A 131 -19.00 -1.39 7.39
N ASP A 132 -20.00 -0.89 8.10
CA ASP A 132 -19.87 0.34 8.88
C ASP A 132 -18.79 0.19 9.98
N ASP A 133 -18.71 -0.96 10.63
CA ASP A 133 -17.67 -1.27 11.61
C ASP A 133 -16.27 -1.33 10.95
N MET A 134 -16.18 -1.92 9.78
CA MET A 134 -14.93 -1.98 9.01
C MET A 134 -14.46 -0.59 8.57
N VAL A 135 -15.38 0.25 8.07
CA VAL A 135 -15.13 1.66 7.71
C VAL A 135 -14.65 2.46 8.92
N LYS A 136 -15.31 2.30 10.08
CA LYS A 136 -14.91 2.95 11.34
C LYS A 136 -13.50 2.53 11.79
N ASN A 137 -13.17 1.25 11.68
CA ASN A 137 -11.84 0.76 12.03
C ASN A 137 -10.77 1.33 11.08
N MET A 138 -11.09 1.48 9.80
CA MET A 138 -10.18 2.11 8.83
C MET A 138 -9.96 3.61 9.16
N ASP A 139 -11.00 4.34 9.56
CA ASP A 139 -10.87 5.74 10.01
C ASP A 139 -9.90 5.85 11.21
N ILE A 140 -10.04 4.95 12.19
CA ILE A 140 -9.13 4.87 13.35
C ILE A 140 -7.70 4.53 12.90
N LEU A 141 -7.54 3.56 12.02
CA LEU A 141 -6.23 3.13 11.51
C LEU A 141 -5.51 4.26 10.80
N LEU A 142 -6.16 4.90 9.82
CA LEU A 142 -5.54 5.98 9.04
C LEU A 142 -5.22 7.19 9.91
N LYS A 143 -6.08 7.55 10.87
CA LYS A 143 -5.77 8.59 11.86
C LYS A 143 -4.49 8.28 12.62
N LYS A 144 -4.30 7.03 13.09
CA LYS A 144 -3.09 6.62 13.83
C LYS A 144 -1.85 6.68 12.94
N ILE A 145 -1.91 6.11 11.75
CA ILE A 145 -0.77 6.08 10.82
C ILE A 145 -0.35 7.51 10.47
N THR A 146 -1.27 8.36 10.05
CA THR A 146 -0.95 9.73 9.62
C THR A 146 -0.51 10.63 10.77
N SER A 147 -0.86 10.30 12.02
CA SER A 147 -0.33 11.00 13.19
C SER A 147 1.11 10.63 13.53
N LEU A 148 1.58 9.46 13.09
CA LEU A 148 2.93 8.96 13.33
C LEU A 148 3.87 9.20 12.16
N SER A 149 3.36 9.16 10.94
CA SER A 149 4.14 9.20 9.71
C SER A 149 3.95 10.51 8.94
N LYS A 150 5.03 10.97 8.30
CA LYS A 150 5.02 12.04 7.30
C LYS A 150 5.08 11.49 5.88
N SER A 151 5.07 10.16 5.73
CA SER A 151 5.14 9.51 4.43
C SER A 151 3.96 9.86 3.53
N LYS A 152 4.15 9.69 2.25
CA LYS A 152 3.05 9.57 1.30
C LYS A 152 2.33 8.25 1.56
N VAL A 153 1.18 8.32 2.23
CA VAL A 153 0.37 7.14 2.56
C VAL A 153 -0.59 6.85 1.41
N ILE A 154 -0.61 5.60 0.97
CA ILE A 154 -1.43 5.11 -0.15
C ILE A 154 -2.23 3.91 0.33
N LEU A 155 -3.56 4.02 0.31
CA LEU A 155 -4.47 2.92 0.62
C LEU A 155 -4.96 2.25 -0.65
N ILE A 156 -4.70 0.96 -0.78
CA ILE A 156 -5.24 0.12 -1.85
C ILE A 156 -6.68 -0.26 -1.48
N GLY A 157 -7.61 0.02 -2.36
CA GLY A 157 -9.03 -0.31 -2.20
C GLY A 157 -9.33 -1.80 -2.37
N TYR A 158 -10.62 -2.10 -2.50
CA TYR A 158 -11.10 -3.47 -2.62
C TYR A 158 -11.60 -3.78 -4.04
N TYR A 159 -11.67 -5.07 -4.35
CA TYR A 159 -12.31 -5.63 -5.54
C TYR A 159 -13.30 -6.72 -5.13
N ASN A 160 -14.16 -7.13 -6.05
CA ASN A 160 -15.12 -8.21 -5.78
C ASN A 160 -14.40 -9.58 -5.73
N PRO A 161 -14.30 -10.21 -4.56
CA PRO A 161 -13.60 -11.48 -4.39
C PRO A 161 -14.26 -12.64 -5.15
N ASN A 162 -15.57 -12.53 -5.43
CA ASN A 162 -16.33 -13.58 -6.09
C ASN A 162 -16.28 -13.51 -7.62
N ASN A 163 -15.65 -12.50 -8.20
CA ASN A 163 -15.56 -12.26 -9.65
C ASN A 163 -16.94 -12.32 -10.38
N LYS A 164 -18.01 -11.92 -9.69
CA LYS A 164 -19.37 -11.82 -10.23
C LYS A 164 -19.83 -10.38 -10.22
N TYR A 165 -20.02 -9.79 -11.39
CA TYR A 165 -20.35 -8.39 -11.53
C TYR A 165 -21.81 -8.21 -11.93
N THR A 166 -22.60 -7.64 -11.02
CA THR A 166 -24.01 -7.26 -11.19
C THR A 166 -24.18 -5.80 -10.82
N LYS A 167 -25.36 -5.23 -11.09
CA LYS A 167 -25.66 -3.85 -10.67
C LYS A 167 -25.60 -3.70 -9.14
N GLU A 168 -25.95 -4.74 -8.39
CA GLU A 168 -25.92 -4.77 -6.93
C GLU A 168 -24.46 -4.75 -6.43
N THR A 169 -23.60 -5.61 -7.00
CA THR A 169 -22.17 -5.60 -6.63
C THR A 169 -21.51 -4.30 -7.01
N ASP A 170 -21.81 -3.72 -8.17
CA ASP A 170 -21.28 -2.41 -8.58
C ASP A 170 -21.67 -1.32 -7.56
N ARG A 171 -22.93 -1.25 -7.13
CA ARG A 171 -23.40 -0.29 -6.13
C ARG A 171 -22.72 -0.50 -4.78
N PHE A 172 -22.58 -1.75 -4.35
CA PHE A 172 -21.95 -2.11 -3.09
C PHE A 172 -20.47 -1.68 -3.05
N PHE A 173 -19.69 -2.03 -4.07
CA PHE A 173 -18.29 -1.64 -4.12
C PHE A 173 -18.09 -0.14 -4.35
N SER A 174 -18.99 0.53 -5.09
CA SER A 174 -18.99 1.99 -5.18
C SER A 174 -19.23 2.63 -3.81
N TYR A 175 -20.20 2.13 -3.03
CA TYR A 175 -20.47 2.62 -1.68
C TYR A 175 -19.23 2.48 -0.77
N ILE A 176 -18.57 1.33 -0.76
CA ILE A 176 -17.35 1.12 0.03
C ILE A 176 -16.25 2.08 -0.45
N SER A 177 -16.04 2.17 -1.75
CA SER A 177 -15.03 3.05 -2.35
C SER A 177 -15.24 4.52 -1.96
N ASP A 178 -16.49 5.01 -2.01
CA ASP A 178 -16.85 6.37 -1.60
C ASP A 178 -16.55 6.63 -0.11
N LYS A 179 -16.87 5.67 0.77
CA LYS A 179 -16.58 5.77 2.21
C LYS A 179 -15.07 5.83 2.46
N TYR A 180 -14.30 4.93 1.85
CA TYR A 180 -12.85 4.90 2.02
C TYR A 180 -12.17 6.13 1.42
N ASN A 181 -12.61 6.57 0.24
CA ASN A 181 -12.11 7.79 -0.38
C ASN A 181 -12.37 9.04 0.49
N SER A 182 -13.55 9.10 1.13
CA SER A 182 -13.88 10.18 2.07
C SER A 182 -12.95 10.20 3.28
N ILE A 183 -12.67 9.02 3.88
CA ILE A 183 -11.72 8.90 4.99
C ILE A 183 -10.31 9.27 4.53
N CYS A 184 -9.88 8.78 3.37
CA CYS A 184 -8.57 9.07 2.81
C CYS A 184 -8.37 10.57 2.60
N LYS A 185 -9.36 11.27 2.03
CA LYS A 185 -9.34 12.74 1.88
C LYS A 185 -9.19 13.46 3.21
N LYS A 186 -9.88 13.00 4.27
CA LYS A 186 -9.81 13.58 5.62
C LYS A 186 -8.40 13.56 6.20
N TYR A 187 -7.61 12.54 5.86
CA TYR A 187 -6.25 12.34 6.39
C TYR A 187 -5.14 12.57 5.36
N HIS A 188 -5.46 13.13 4.18
CA HIS A 188 -4.51 13.33 3.09
C HIS A 188 -3.80 12.04 2.64
N VAL A 189 -4.53 10.92 2.68
CA VAL A 189 -4.11 9.62 2.17
C VAL A 189 -4.55 9.49 0.73
N GLU A 190 -3.71 8.94 -0.14
CA GLU A 190 -4.06 8.63 -1.51
C GLU A 190 -4.87 7.33 -1.56
N TYR A 191 -6.05 7.35 -2.17
CA TYR A 191 -6.91 6.19 -2.34
C TYR A 191 -6.81 5.63 -3.75
N ILE A 192 -6.44 4.37 -3.88
CA ILE A 192 -6.37 3.66 -5.14
C ILE A 192 -7.58 2.74 -5.26
N ASP A 193 -8.61 3.19 -5.99
CA ASP A 193 -9.77 2.36 -6.31
C ASP A 193 -9.39 1.33 -7.38
N ILE A 194 -9.35 0.06 -6.97
CA ILE A 194 -8.96 -1.06 -7.83
C ILE A 194 -10.15 -1.88 -8.32
N TYR A 195 -11.37 -1.58 -7.87
CA TYR A 195 -12.56 -2.36 -8.26
C TYR A 195 -12.72 -2.45 -9.78
N ASN A 196 -12.75 -1.30 -10.44
CA ASN A 196 -12.92 -1.23 -11.89
C ASN A 196 -11.70 -1.76 -12.67
N ILE A 197 -10.51 -1.73 -12.06
CA ILE A 197 -9.29 -2.27 -12.66
C ILE A 197 -9.37 -3.78 -12.74
N ILE A 198 -9.70 -4.43 -11.62
CA ILE A 198 -9.79 -5.89 -11.56
C ILE A 198 -11.00 -6.42 -12.36
N LYS A 199 -12.14 -5.70 -12.32
CA LYS A 199 -13.34 -6.04 -13.09
C LYS A 199 -13.10 -6.14 -14.61
N LYS A 200 -12.15 -5.39 -15.15
CA LYS A 200 -11.88 -5.36 -16.61
C LYS A 200 -11.44 -6.70 -17.20
N ASN A 201 -10.88 -7.59 -16.41
CA ASN A 201 -10.33 -8.85 -16.93
C ASN A 201 -10.45 -9.99 -15.91
N ASN A 202 -11.32 -10.94 -16.22
CA ASN A 202 -11.56 -12.11 -15.36
C ASN A 202 -10.31 -12.96 -15.12
N ASN A 203 -9.28 -12.86 -15.99
CA ASN A 203 -8.02 -13.59 -15.80
C ASN A 203 -7.17 -13.02 -14.64
N TYR A 204 -7.53 -11.86 -14.09
CA TYR A 204 -6.86 -11.35 -12.88
C TYR A 204 -7.28 -12.11 -11.62
N LEU A 205 -8.50 -12.69 -11.64
CA LEU A 205 -9.07 -13.49 -10.55
C LEU A 205 -9.69 -14.78 -11.10
N PRO A 206 -8.88 -15.76 -11.56
CA PRO A 206 -9.36 -16.92 -12.29
C PRO A 206 -10.05 -17.98 -11.41
N ASN A 207 -9.66 -18.09 -10.14
CA ASN A 207 -10.22 -19.06 -9.21
C ASN A 207 -11.43 -18.48 -8.48
N LYS A 208 -12.61 -19.04 -8.71
CA LYS A 208 -13.87 -18.58 -8.08
C LYS A 208 -13.98 -18.97 -6.60
N LEU A 209 -13.09 -19.83 -6.10
CA LEU A 209 -13.08 -20.30 -4.71
C LEU A 209 -12.03 -19.57 -3.86
N ASP A 210 -11.26 -18.67 -4.48
CA ASP A 210 -10.19 -17.92 -3.84
C ASP A 210 -10.16 -16.49 -4.37
N TYR A 211 -9.86 -15.53 -3.50
CA TYR A 211 -9.89 -14.11 -3.83
C TYR A 211 -8.51 -13.53 -4.18
N HIS A 212 -7.44 -14.33 -4.17
CA HIS A 212 -6.12 -13.83 -4.51
C HIS A 212 -5.93 -13.65 -6.02
N LEU A 213 -5.23 -12.59 -6.37
CA LEU A 213 -5.02 -12.21 -7.76
C LEU A 213 -3.87 -13.02 -8.40
N THR A 214 -3.88 -13.04 -9.71
CA THR A 214 -2.68 -13.44 -10.48
C THR A 214 -1.62 -12.34 -10.42
N SER A 215 -0.36 -12.67 -10.76
CA SER A 215 0.73 -11.67 -10.87
C SER A 215 0.36 -10.54 -11.85
N ASN A 216 -0.39 -10.82 -12.92
CA ASN A 216 -0.88 -9.78 -13.84
C ASN A 216 -1.92 -8.85 -13.17
N GLY A 217 -2.78 -9.38 -12.28
CA GLY A 217 -3.70 -8.56 -11.48
C GLY A 217 -2.92 -7.64 -10.53
N TYR A 218 -1.93 -8.15 -9.83
CA TYR A 218 -1.02 -7.37 -8.99
C TYR A 218 -0.24 -6.31 -9.76
N LEU A 219 0.23 -6.63 -10.97
CA LEU A 219 0.88 -5.66 -11.86
C LEU A 219 -0.03 -4.48 -12.20
N GLN A 220 -1.34 -4.70 -12.40
CA GLN A 220 -2.26 -3.59 -12.68
C GLN A 220 -2.43 -2.68 -11.45
N ILE A 221 -2.49 -3.25 -10.25
CA ILE A 221 -2.50 -2.45 -9.01
C ILE A 221 -1.24 -1.60 -8.91
N ALA A 222 -0.06 -2.19 -9.12
CA ALA A 222 1.21 -1.48 -9.08
C ALA A 222 1.27 -0.32 -10.09
N LYS A 223 0.84 -0.56 -11.34
CA LYS A 223 0.78 0.49 -12.37
C LYS A 223 -0.12 1.66 -11.95
N GLU A 224 -1.27 1.36 -11.35
CA GLU A 224 -2.19 2.41 -10.90
C GLU A 224 -1.60 3.21 -9.73
N VAL A 225 -0.92 2.53 -8.79
CA VAL A 225 -0.20 3.19 -7.69
C VAL A 225 0.88 4.12 -8.25
N ILE A 226 1.75 3.63 -9.11
CA ILE A 226 2.85 4.41 -9.71
C ILE A 226 2.30 5.64 -10.43
N ASN A 227 1.27 5.45 -11.26
CA ASN A 227 0.69 6.52 -12.07
C ASN A 227 0.02 7.62 -11.21
N LYS A 228 -0.81 7.22 -10.23
CA LYS A 228 -1.54 8.18 -9.39
C LYS A 228 -0.64 8.85 -8.35
N SER A 229 0.35 8.13 -7.89
CA SER A 229 1.25 8.62 -6.85
C SER A 229 2.43 9.41 -7.41
N ASN A 230 2.51 9.59 -8.72
CA ASN A 230 3.62 10.30 -9.37
C ASN A 230 4.98 9.80 -8.88
N LEU A 231 5.14 8.47 -8.86
CA LEU A 231 6.38 7.78 -8.51
C LEU A 231 7.27 7.63 -9.72
#